data_454f61cc373ba132dacfbfbb9e39b5f2
#
_entry.id   454f61cc373ba132dacfbfbb9e39b5f2
#
_cell.length_a   1.000
_cell.length_b   1.000
_cell.length_c   1.000
_cell.angle_alpha   90.00
_cell.angle_beta   90.00
_cell.angle_gamma   90.00
#
_symmetry.space_group_name_H-M   'P 1'
#
loop_
_entity.id
_entity.type
_entity.pdbx_description
1 polymer ?
#
loop_
_entity_poly.entity_id
_entity_poly.type
_entity_poly.pdbx_seq_one_letter_code
_entity_poly.pdbx_strand_id
1 'polypeptide(L)'
;DLIRFKVALDNGDVIGYEAKGYVLNHQAERKLTKPKLSAEEAKAKVNKNLKVEEMYLSLIELKAGEYQLCYELIGTIDKETYRLFINADTGKEEKVEKMKHAEPIV
;
A
#
# COMPACT_ATOMS: atom_id res chain seq x y z
N ASP A 1 12.76 -7.80 0.77
CA ASP A 1 12.83 -6.60 0.03
C ASP A 1 11.52 -6.25 -0.59
N LEU A 2 10.94 -5.25 -0.03
CA LEU A 2 9.61 -4.82 -0.43
C LEU A 2 9.69 -3.92 -1.65
N ILE A 3 8.88 -4.23 -2.63
CA ILE A 3 8.73 -3.36 -3.78
C ILE A 3 7.58 -2.43 -3.46
N ARG A 4 7.83 -1.14 -3.54
CA ARG A 4 6.83 -0.12 -3.25
C ARG A 4 6.81 0.88 -4.37
N PHE A 5 5.62 1.26 -4.78
CA PHE A 5 5.41 2.33 -5.75
C PHE A 5 4.59 3.40 -5.07
N LYS A 6 5.03 4.64 -5.21
CA LYS A 6 4.27 5.74 -4.65
C LYS A 6 3.02 5.99 -5.48
N VAL A 7 1.92 6.27 -4.79
CA VAL A 7 0.66 6.63 -5.43
C VAL A 7 0.43 8.11 -5.23
N ALA A 8 0.16 8.81 -6.33
CA ALA A 8 -0.15 10.22 -6.27
C ALA A 8 -1.56 10.39 -5.70
N LEU A 9 -1.69 11.15 -4.61
CA LEU A 9 -2.96 11.27 -3.92
C LEU A 9 -4.00 12.09 -4.69
N ASP A 10 -3.55 12.92 -5.60
CA ASP A 10 -4.46 13.79 -6.33
C ASP A 10 -5.17 13.08 -7.48
N ASN A 11 -4.55 12.08 -8.08
CA ASN A 11 -5.15 11.38 -9.22
C ASN A 11 -5.06 9.87 -9.16
N GLY A 12 -4.43 9.31 -8.13
CA GLY A 12 -4.32 7.86 -7.97
C GLY A 12 -3.30 7.18 -8.85
N ASP A 13 -2.49 7.94 -9.59
CA ASP A 13 -1.48 7.35 -10.46
C ASP A 13 -0.39 6.67 -9.64
N VAL A 14 0.01 5.48 -10.07
CA VAL A 14 1.09 4.74 -9.43
C VAL A 14 2.38 5.06 -10.16
N ILE A 15 3.25 5.77 -9.46
CA ILE A 15 4.49 6.28 -10.06
C ILE A 15 5.49 5.15 -10.21
N GLY A 16 6.01 4.97 -11.41
CA GLY A 16 7.03 3.97 -11.69
C GLY A 16 6.50 2.58 -12.03
N TYR A 17 5.21 2.36 -11.91
CA TYR A 17 4.61 1.05 -12.16
C TYR A 17 4.90 0.53 -13.57
N GLU A 18 4.61 1.36 -14.55
CA GLU A 18 4.78 0.97 -15.96
C GLU A 18 6.24 0.68 -16.30
N ALA A 19 7.15 1.41 -15.67
CA ALA A 19 8.57 1.28 -15.98
C ALA A 19 9.14 -0.04 -15.45
N LYS A 20 8.55 -0.59 -14.39
CA LYS A 20 9.08 -1.81 -13.79
C LYS A 20 8.53 -3.06 -14.44
N GLY A 21 7.24 -3.21 -14.57
CA GLY A 21 6.62 -4.35 -15.23
C GLY A 21 6.83 -5.71 -14.59
N TYR A 22 7.84 -5.85 -13.73
CA TYR A 22 8.21 -7.13 -13.13
C TYR A 22 8.57 -6.97 -11.68
N VAL A 23 8.28 -7.99 -10.91
CA VAL A 23 8.74 -8.09 -9.54
C VAL A 23 9.83 -9.13 -9.49
N LEU A 24 10.97 -8.74 -8.93
CA LEU A 24 12.04 -9.68 -8.68
C LEU A 24 11.94 -10.11 -7.23
N ASN A 25 11.71 -11.39 -7.00
CA ASN A 25 11.88 -11.93 -5.67
C ASN A 25 13.10 -12.84 -5.71
N HIS A 26 13.44 -13.45 -4.62
CA HIS A 26 14.65 -14.24 -4.54
C HIS A 26 14.70 -15.43 -5.50
N GLN A 27 13.59 -15.79 -6.07
CA GLN A 27 13.49 -17.02 -6.82
C GLN A 27 13.07 -16.84 -8.25
N ALA A 28 12.33 -15.80 -8.57
CA ALA A 28 11.80 -15.67 -9.90
C ALA A 28 11.37 -14.24 -10.17
N GLU A 29 11.50 -13.91 -11.44
CA GLU A 29 10.96 -12.68 -11.97
C GLU A 29 9.48 -12.90 -12.20
N ARG A 30 8.66 -12.05 -11.65
CA ARG A 30 7.22 -12.15 -11.82
C ARG A 30 6.69 -10.86 -12.40
N LYS A 31 5.86 -11.01 -13.42
CA LYS A 31 5.22 -9.86 -14.01
C LYS A 31 4.23 -9.25 -13.02
N LEU A 32 4.33 -7.94 -12.84
CA LEU A 32 3.40 -7.21 -12.00
C LEU A 32 2.07 -7.13 -12.73
N THR A 33 1.05 -7.73 -12.15
CA THR A 33 -0.29 -7.60 -12.67
C THR A 33 -0.91 -6.33 -12.13
N LYS A 34 -1.74 -5.70 -12.95
CA LYS A 34 -2.42 -4.50 -12.53
C LYS A 34 -3.39 -4.85 -11.39
N PRO A 35 -3.43 -4.08 -10.31
CA PRO A 35 -4.36 -4.36 -9.22
C PRO A 35 -5.80 -4.23 -9.70
N LYS A 36 -6.68 -5.05 -9.15
CA LYS A 36 -8.09 -5.04 -9.53
C LYS A 36 -8.81 -3.81 -9.00
N LEU A 37 -8.39 -3.30 -7.86
CA LEU A 37 -8.95 -2.08 -7.30
C LEU A 37 -8.08 -0.90 -7.65
N SER A 38 -8.70 0.22 -7.93
CA SER A 38 -7.97 1.46 -8.10
C SER A 38 -7.56 2.00 -6.73
N ALA A 39 -6.61 2.94 -6.72
CA ALA A 39 -6.22 3.59 -5.49
C ALA A 39 -7.40 4.30 -4.83
N GLU A 40 -8.28 4.89 -5.62
CA GLU A 40 -9.47 5.56 -5.11
C GLU A 40 -10.40 4.57 -4.43
N GLU A 41 -10.59 3.41 -5.03
CA GLU A 41 -11.44 2.38 -4.46
C GLU A 41 -10.87 1.85 -3.16
N ALA A 42 -9.56 1.65 -3.10
CA ALA A 42 -8.91 1.20 -1.88
C ALA A 42 -9.04 2.25 -0.77
N LYS A 43 -8.88 3.51 -1.14
CA LYS A 43 -9.01 4.61 -0.18
C LYS A 43 -10.42 4.67 0.40
N ALA A 44 -11.42 4.33 -0.40
CA ALA A 44 -12.80 4.33 0.06
C ALA A 44 -13.10 3.20 1.06
N LYS A 45 -12.23 2.21 1.15
CA LYS A 45 -12.42 1.08 2.08
C LYS A 45 -11.97 1.40 3.49
N VAL A 46 -11.21 2.46 3.69
CA VAL A 46 -10.69 2.78 5.01
C VAL A 46 -11.65 3.70 5.77
N ASN A 47 -11.40 3.82 7.07
CA ASN A 47 -12.20 4.68 7.92
C ASN A 47 -12.25 6.09 7.37
N LYS A 48 -13.45 6.66 7.29
CA LYS A 48 -13.64 7.99 6.73
C LYS A 48 -12.94 9.09 7.53
N ASN A 49 -12.68 8.81 8.80
CA ASN A 49 -11.98 9.76 9.66
C ASN A 49 -10.48 9.76 9.44
N LEU A 50 -9.99 8.80 8.69
CA LEU A 50 -8.56 8.71 8.40
C LEU A 50 -8.17 9.74 7.35
N LYS A 51 -7.28 10.64 7.74
CA LYS A 51 -6.72 11.58 6.78
C LYS A 51 -5.50 10.92 6.15
N VAL A 52 -5.63 10.50 4.92
CA VAL A 52 -4.55 9.82 4.21
C VAL A 52 -3.50 10.83 3.79
N GLU A 53 -2.28 10.63 4.26
CA GLU A 53 -1.18 11.54 3.96
C GLU A 53 -0.23 10.98 2.92
N GLU A 54 -0.10 9.65 2.88
CA GLU A 54 0.73 9.00 1.89
C GLU A 54 0.10 7.70 1.49
N MET A 55 0.35 7.28 0.26
CA MET A 55 -0.18 6.04 -0.24
C MET A 55 0.84 5.36 -1.14
N TYR A 56 0.95 4.06 -1.02
CA TYR A 56 1.87 3.26 -1.82
C TYR A 56 1.17 2.01 -2.31
N LEU A 57 1.62 1.52 -3.45
CA LEU A 57 1.26 0.17 -3.91
C LEU A 57 2.47 -0.71 -3.59
N SER A 58 2.27 -1.66 -2.70
CA SER A 58 3.35 -2.48 -2.15
C SER A 58 3.08 -3.95 -2.34
N LEU A 59 4.15 -4.70 -2.55
CA LEU A 59 4.06 -6.15 -2.57
C LEU A 59 4.50 -6.64 -1.20
N ILE A 60 3.59 -7.24 -0.45
CA ILE A 60 3.89 -7.70 0.90
C ILE A 60 3.75 -9.21 1.00
N GLU A 61 4.46 -9.78 1.93
CA GLU A 61 4.40 -11.21 2.20
C GLU A 61 3.38 -11.47 3.30
N LEU A 62 2.29 -12.16 2.97
CA LEU A 62 1.25 -12.47 3.94
C LEU A 62 1.57 -13.74 4.70
N LYS A 63 2.09 -14.74 3.99
CA LYS A 63 2.58 -15.98 4.56
C LYS A 63 3.87 -16.31 3.86
N ALA A 64 4.66 -17.18 4.44
CA ALA A 64 5.95 -17.56 3.86
C ALA A 64 5.78 -17.96 2.41
N GLY A 65 6.41 -17.20 1.52
CA GLY A 65 6.36 -17.46 0.08
C GLY A 65 5.12 -16.94 -0.64
N GLU A 66 4.16 -16.38 0.07
CA GLU A 66 2.95 -15.85 -0.55
C GLU A 66 2.92 -14.33 -0.51
N TYR A 67 3.02 -13.72 -1.66
CA TYR A 67 3.05 -12.27 -1.79
C TYR A 67 1.75 -11.75 -2.35
N GLN A 68 1.36 -10.58 -1.90
CA GLN A 68 0.12 -9.95 -2.31
C GLN A 68 0.34 -8.45 -2.52
N LEU A 69 -0.18 -7.94 -3.63
CA LEU A 69 -0.19 -6.49 -3.83
C LEU A 69 -1.22 -5.87 -2.90
N CYS A 70 -0.79 -4.87 -2.18
CA CYS A 70 -1.66 -4.14 -1.26
C CYS A 70 -1.43 -2.66 -1.43
N TYR A 71 -2.46 -1.88 -1.21
CA TYR A 71 -2.30 -0.45 -1.07
C TYR A 71 -1.94 -0.17 0.38
N GLU A 72 -0.83 0.50 0.57
CA GLU A 72 -0.37 0.90 1.89
C GLU A 72 -0.76 2.35 2.08
N LEU A 73 -1.64 2.61 3.05
CA LEU A 73 -2.11 3.95 3.33
C LEU A 73 -1.55 4.38 4.69
N ILE A 74 -0.94 5.54 4.71
CA ILE A 74 -0.43 6.13 5.95
C ILE A 74 -1.23 7.39 6.20
N GLY A 75 -1.86 7.47 7.35
CA GLY A 75 -2.71 8.59 7.65
C GLY A 75 -2.93 8.78 9.13
N THR A 76 -3.71 9.77 9.48
CA THR A 76 -3.94 10.14 10.87
C THR A 76 -5.42 10.14 11.22
N ILE A 77 -5.70 9.72 12.45
CA ILE A 77 -7.02 9.85 13.08
C ILE A 77 -6.74 10.38 14.48
N ASP A 78 -7.35 11.51 14.82
CA ASP A 78 -7.21 12.08 16.16
C ASP A 78 -5.75 12.19 16.62
N LYS A 79 -4.91 12.70 15.72
CA LYS A 79 -3.47 12.92 15.97
C LYS A 79 -2.66 11.64 16.10
N GLU A 80 -3.28 10.49 15.86
CA GLU A 80 -2.58 9.22 15.85
C GLU A 80 -2.31 8.79 14.43
N THR A 81 -1.13 8.29 14.16
CA THR A 81 -0.73 7.85 12.82
C THR A 81 -0.90 6.34 12.68
N TYR A 82 -1.53 5.95 11.59
CA TYR A 82 -1.78 4.55 11.29
C TYR A 82 -1.24 4.18 9.93
N ARG A 83 -0.84 2.93 9.79
CA ARG A 83 -0.48 2.35 8.51
C ARG A 83 -1.43 1.19 8.26
N LEU A 84 -2.11 1.22 7.12
CA LEU A 84 -3.07 0.19 6.76
C LEU A 84 -2.64 -0.43 5.44
N PHE A 85 -2.84 -1.75 5.34
CA PHE A 85 -2.59 -2.47 4.10
C PHE A 85 -3.93 -3.03 3.61
N ILE A 86 -4.35 -2.58 2.45
CA ILE A 86 -5.60 -3.00 1.83
C ILE A 86 -5.27 -3.87 0.64
N ASN A 87 -5.79 -5.09 0.62
CA ASN A 87 -5.57 -6.00 -0.49
C ASN A 87 -6.01 -5.32 -1.79
N ALA A 88 -5.08 -5.21 -2.74
CA ALA A 88 -5.34 -4.48 -3.97
C ALA A 88 -6.30 -5.19 -4.92
N ASP A 89 -6.60 -6.45 -4.64
CA ASP A 89 -7.54 -7.22 -5.46
C ASP A 89 -8.91 -7.36 -4.81
N THR A 90 -8.95 -7.54 -3.50
CA THR A 90 -10.20 -7.82 -2.79
C THR A 90 -10.73 -6.66 -1.97
N GLY A 91 -9.87 -5.71 -1.63
CA GLY A 91 -10.25 -4.62 -0.73
C GLY A 91 -10.22 -4.99 0.74
N LYS A 92 -9.77 -6.20 1.05
CA LYS A 92 -9.69 -6.64 2.44
C LYS A 92 -8.57 -5.93 3.18
N GLU A 93 -8.84 -5.51 4.41
CA GLU A 93 -7.82 -4.91 5.26
C GLU A 93 -6.95 -6.03 5.81
N GLU A 94 -5.72 -6.13 5.31
CA GLU A 94 -4.82 -7.22 5.69
C GLU A 94 -4.05 -6.93 6.96
N LYS A 95 -3.68 -5.67 7.16
CA LYS A 95 -2.92 -5.25 8.33
C LYS A 95 -3.29 -3.84 8.73
N VAL A 96 -3.30 -3.58 10.02
CA VAL A 96 -3.43 -2.23 10.57
C VAL A 96 -2.36 -2.09 11.64
N GLU A 97 -1.53 -1.07 11.49
CA GLU A 97 -0.49 -0.78 12.47
C GLU A 97 -0.64 0.63 12.97
N LYS A 98 -0.63 0.79 14.29
CA LYS A 98 -0.58 2.11 14.88
C LYS A 98 0.88 2.48 15.01
N MET A 99 1.26 3.55 14.35
CA MET A 99 2.64 4.00 14.38
C MET A 99 2.89 4.81 15.63
N LYS A 100 4.09 4.74 16.14
CA LYS A 100 4.45 5.54 17.28
C LYS A 100 4.32 7.00 16.94
N HIS A 101 3.63 7.69 17.83
CA HIS A 101 3.34 9.06 17.65
C HIS A 101 4.60 9.91 17.63
N ALA A 102 4.69 10.72 16.58
CA ALA A 102 5.57 11.89 16.56
C ALA A 102 6.97 11.70 17.10
N GLU A 103 7.50 10.54 16.95
CA GLU A 103 8.94 10.46 17.08
C GLU A 103 9.44 11.25 15.91
N PRO A 104 10.04 12.40 16.14
CA PRO A 104 10.61 13.07 15.01
C PRO A 104 11.63 12.12 14.46
N ILE A 105 11.40 11.78 13.25
CA ILE A 105 12.37 11.00 12.53
C ILE A 105 13.48 11.95 12.20
N VAL A 106 14.38 12.02 13.02
CA VAL A 106 15.51 12.90 12.78
C VAL A 106 16.67 12.07 12.35
#